data_89ef66b46da02d89f74d12053146e39f
#
_entry.id   89ef66b46da02d89f74d12053146e39f
#
_cell.length_a   1.000
_cell.length_b   1.000
_cell.length_c   1.000
_cell.angle_alpha   90.00
_cell.angle_beta   90.00
_cell.angle_gamma   90.00
#
_symmetry.space_group_name_H-M   'P 1'
#
loop_
_entity.id
_entity.type
_entity.pdbx_description
1 polymer ?
#
loop_
_entity_poly.entity_id
_entity_poly.type
_entity_poly.pdbx_seq_one_letter_code
_entity_poly.pdbx_strand_id
1 'polypeptide(L)'
;MTAVKYRTANVDGYKIFYREAGPPDAPNLLLLHGFPSAGHMFRDLIPLLADKFRIVAPDLPGFGQSDMVTRDKFSYTFDNIAHVIDRFTEVVGFDRFAVYVFDYGAPTGFRLAVRHPERITAIISQNGNAYEEGLSDGWKPIRAYWQNPSPANREALRAFLTPETTHWQYTHGVTDSAAVSPDGQNLDNFYLARPGADEVQLDLFGDYKSNIELYPSFQEYFRTHKPPLLAVWGKNDPFFLPPGAEAFKREPRRIG
;
A
#
# COMPACT_ATOMS: atom_id res chain seq x y z
N MET A 1 -7.08 7.70 25.68
CA MET A 1 -6.63 7.43 24.31
C MET A 1 -5.27 6.75 24.37
N THR A 2 -5.11 5.62 23.71
CA THR A 2 -3.81 4.92 23.62
C THR A 2 -2.84 5.76 22.79
N ALA A 3 -1.66 6.07 23.35
CA ALA A 3 -0.67 6.89 22.67
C ALA A 3 -0.06 6.14 21.46
N VAL A 4 0.07 6.80 20.32
CA VAL A 4 0.82 6.30 19.18
C VAL A 4 2.32 6.44 19.46
N LYS A 5 3.07 5.38 19.26
CA LYS A 5 4.53 5.34 19.39
C LYS A 5 5.14 5.33 17.98
N TYR A 6 6.26 6.01 17.83
CA TYR A 6 7.04 6.10 16.60
C TYR A 6 8.36 5.34 16.82
N ARG A 7 8.60 4.34 16.00
CA ARG A 7 9.71 3.39 16.20
C ARG A 7 10.42 3.11 14.89
N THR A 8 11.59 2.49 15.02
CA THR A 8 12.36 1.95 13.89
C THR A 8 12.76 0.51 14.21
N ALA A 9 12.55 -0.40 13.28
CA ALA A 9 13.03 -1.78 13.31
C ALA A 9 14.19 -1.94 12.32
N ASN A 10 15.18 -2.75 12.67
CA ASN A 10 16.18 -3.21 11.72
C ASN A 10 15.70 -4.53 11.12
N VAL A 11 15.51 -4.55 9.82
CA VAL A 11 15.03 -5.69 9.05
C VAL A 11 16.09 -6.03 8.00
N ASP A 12 16.88 -7.06 8.25
CA ASP A 12 17.94 -7.53 7.37
C ASP A 12 18.91 -6.41 6.92
N GLY A 13 19.16 -5.45 7.83
CA GLY A 13 20.05 -4.30 7.59
C GLY A 13 19.33 -3.02 7.15
N TYR A 14 18.04 -3.07 6.82
CA TYR A 14 17.22 -1.91 6.47
C TYR A 14 16.50 -1.36 7.69
N LYS A 15 16.48 -0.05 7.87
CA LYS A 15 15.72 0.63 8.91
C LYS A 15 14.30 0.88 8.41
N ILE A 16 13.34 0.19 9.00
CA ILE A 16 11.92 0.37 8.71
C ILE A 16 11.29 1.19 9.83
N PHE A 17 10.88 2.40 9.52
CA PHE A 17 10.12 3.24 10.44
C PHE A 17 8.67 2.76 10.50
N TYR A 18 8.07 2.80 11.69
CA TYR A 18 6.67 2.42 11.87
C TYR A 18 5.99 3.14 13.02
N ARG A 19 4.68 3.22 12.94
CA ARG A 19 3.79 3.65 14.00
C ARG A 19 3.23 2.43 14.69
N GLU A 20 3.22 2.45 16.03
CA GLU A 20 2.66 1.38 16.86
C GLU A 20 1.67 1.96 17.85
N ALA A 21 0.51 1.30 18.03
CA ALA A 21 -0.47 1.65 19.06
C ALA A 21 -1.26 0.42 19.51
N GLY A 22 -1.91 0.52 20.63
CA GLY A 22 -2.80 -0.50 21.17
C GLY A 22 -2.15 -1.45 22.20
N PRO A 23 -2.97 -2.28 22.86
CA PRO A 23 -2.48 -3.25 23.85
C PRO A 23 -1.66 -4.35 23.15
N PRO A 24 -0.56 -4.82 23.77
CA PRO A 24 0.30 -5.84 23.17
C PRO A 24 -0.40 -7.19 22.96
N ASP A 25 -1.41 -7.50 23.77
CA ASP A 25 -2.14 -8.77 23.71
C ASP A 25 -3.43 -8.69 22.87
N ALA A 26 -3.72 -7.53 22.29
CA ALA A 26 -4.87 -7.36 21.39
C ALA A 26 -4.60 -8.01 20.01
N PRO A 27 -5.66 -8.32 19.22
CA PRO A 27 -5.48 -8.82 17.86
C PRO A 27 -4.62 -7.88 17.03
N ASN A 28 -3.68 -8.44 16.28
CA ASN A 28 -2.75 -7.68 15.46
C ASN A 28 -3.42 -7.14 14.18
N LEU A 29 -3.15 -5.87 13.85
CA LEU A 29 -3.58 -5.20 12.64
C LEU A 29 -2.39 -4.51 11.96
N LEU A 30 -2.01 -5.00 10.79
CA LEU A 30 -0.98 -4.42 9.93
C LEU A 30 -1.62 -3.45 8.95
N LEU A 31 -1.16 -2.18 8.92
CA LEU A 31 -1.64 -1.16 7.99
C LEU A 31 -0.57 -0.86 6.93
N LEU A 32 -0.86 -1.17 5.67
CA LEU A 32 0.05 -0.96 4.54
C LEU A 32 -0.47 0.15 3.64
N HIS A 33 0.31 1.22 3.57
CA HIS A 33 0.04 2.41 2.77
C HIS A 33 0.38 2.21 1.28
N GLY A 34 0.07 3.22 0.46
CA GLY A 34 0.41 3.25 -0.95
C GLY A 34 1.05 4.56 -1.40
N PHE A 35 1.12 4.73 -2.71
CA PHE A 35 1.65 5.91 -3.39
C PHE A 35 0.63 7.07 -3.36
N PRO A 36 1.05 8.31 -3.19
CA PRO A 36 2.44 8.77 -2.91
C PRO A 36 2.77 8.82 -1.42
N SER A 37 1.93 8.26 -0.57
CA SER A 37 1.90 8.47 0.87
C SER A 37 2.90 7.58 1.65
N ALA A 38 2.74 7.56 2.97
CA ALA A 38 3.46 6.71 3.90
C ALA A 38 2.52 6.35 5.06
N GLY A 39 2.99 5.65 6.07
CA GLY A 39 2.16 5.26 7.21
C GLY A 39 1.47 6.43 7.95
N HIS A 40 1.86 7.70 7.70
CA HIS A 40 1.16 8.86 8.24
C HIS A 40 -0.27 9.02 7.71
N MET A 41 -0.62 8.40 6.58
CA MET A 41 -2.00 8.40 6.09
C MET A 41 -2.99 7.81 7.10
N PHE A 42 -2.51 6.93 7.97
CA PHE A 42 -3.30 6.28 9.01
C PHE A 42 -3.35 7.05 10.34
N ARG A 43 -2.82 8.30 10.42
CA ARG A 43 -2.71 9.08 11.65
C ARG A 43 -4.04 9.29 12.38
N ASP A 44 -5.13 9.41 11.61
CA ASP A 44 -6.47 9.61 12.17
C ASP A 44 -7.19 8.26 12.43
N LEU A 45 -6.85 7.21 11.68
CA LEU A 45 -7.43 5.88 11.83
C LEU A 45 -6.86 5.13 13.04
N ILE A 46 -5.54 5.21 13.25
CA ILE A 46 -4.86 4.48 14.34
C ILE A 46 -5.50 4.78 15.71
N PRO A 47 -5.72 6.04 16.13
CA PRO A 47 -6.32 6.33 17.43
C PRO A 47 -7.73 5.78 17.61
N LEU A 48 -8.49 5.64 16.53
CA LEU A 48 -9.86 5.12 16.57
C LEU A 48 -9.94 3.61 16.78
N LEU A 49 -8.86 2.89 16.46
CA LEU A 49 -8.79 1.43 16.54
C LEU A 49 -7.89 0.90 17.66
N ALA A 50 -7.06 1.77 18.24
CA ALA A 50 -6.01 1.40 19.20
C ALA A 50 -6.52 0.91 20.56
N ASP A 51 -7.81 0.98 20.84
CA ASP A 51 -8.43 0.37 22.03
C ASP A 51 -8.74 -1.12 21.82
N LYS A 52 -8.82 -1.58 20.56
CA LYS A 52 -9.24 -2.94 20.19
C LYS A 52 -8.16 -3.77 19.53
N PHE A 53 -7.18 -3.13 18.90
CA PHE A 53 -6.15 -3.80 18.12
C PHE A 53 -4.76 -3.36 18.53
N ARG A 54 -3.80 -4.28 18.47
CA ARG A 54 -2.38 -3.93 18.39
C ARG A 54 -2.07 -3.59 16.94
N ILE A 55 -1.81 -2.32 16.68
CA ILE A 55 -1.67 -1.77 15.32
C ILE A 55 -0.21 -1.49 15.05
N VAL A 56 0.25 -1.87 13.86
CA VAL A 56 1.54 -1.49 13.31
C VAL A 56 1.36 -0.97 11.88
N ALA A 57 1.89 0.22 11.61
CA ALA A 57 1.83 0.87 10.32
C ALA A 57 3.26 1.25 9.87
N PRO A 58 3.97 0.35 9.14
CA PRO A 58 5.30 0.67 8.61
C PRO A 58 5.21 1.67 7.47
N ASP A 59 6.25 2.48 7.31
CA ASP A 59 6.54 3.12 6.05
C ASP A 59 7.27 2.09 5.18
N LEU A 60 6.79 1.85 3.95
CA LEU A 60 7.41 0.87 3.04
C LEU A 60 8.85 1.28 2.70
N PRO A 61 9.75 0.33 2.33
CA PRO A 61 11.09 0.67 1.86
C PRO A 61 11.07 1.72 0.74
N GLY A 62 11.84 2.79 0.88
CA GLY A 62 11.84 3.92 -0.06
C GLY A 62 10.79 5.00 0.21
N PHE A 63 9.89 4.79 1.17
CA PHE A 63 8.83 5.73 1.53
C PHE A 63 9.01 6.32 2.93
N GLY A 64 8.35 7.45 3.17
CA GLY A 64 8.25 8.07 4.47
C GLY A 64 9.61 8.25 5.16
N GLN A 65 9.71 7.74 6.39
CA GLN A 65 10.92 7.79 7.21
C GLN A 65 11.73 6.47 7.19
N SER A 66 11.29 5.48 6.43
CA SER A 66 12.07 4.26 6.19
C SER A 66 13.28 4.54 5.29
N ASP A 67 14.27 3.65 5.36
CA ASP A 67 15.45 3.76 4.51
C ASP A 67 15.06 3.79 3.04
N MET A 68 15.69 4.71 2.31
CA MET A 68 15.70 4.75 0.86
C MET A 68 17.11 4.36 0.40
N VAL A 69 17.30 3.05 0.28
CA VAL A 69 18.57 2.45 -0.14
C VAL A 69 18.81 2.78 -1.61
N THR A 70 20.06 2.98 -2.00
CA THR A 70 20.41 3.23 -3.39
C THR A 70 20.03 2.05 -4.29
N ARG A 71 19.61 2.34 -5.52
CA ARG A 71 19.06 1.37 -6.48
C ARG A 71 20.04 0.29 -6.93
N ASP A 72 21.34 0.50 -6.74
CA ASP A 72 22.39 -0.51 -6.95
C ASP A 72 22.46 -1.55 -5.82
N LYS A 73 21.92 -1.22 -4.63
CA LYS A 73 21.90 -2.11 -3.46
C LYS A 73 20.55 -2.72 -3.16
N PHE A 74 19.47 -2.09 -3.63
CA PHE A 74 18.10 -2.57 -3.46
C PHE A 74 17.29 -2.36 -4.73
N SER A 75 16.84 -3.44 -5.33
CA SER A 75 15.91 -3.37 -6.47
C SER A 75 14.51 -3.07 -5.95
N TYR A 76 13.98 -1.90 -6.32
CA TYR A 76 12.62 -1.50 -5.94
C TYR A 76 11.59 -2.22 -6.81
N THR A 77 11.19 -3.41 -6.33
CA THR A 77 10.11 -4.22 -6.88
C THR A 77 9.10 -4.52 -5.78
N PHE A 78 7.85 -4.78 -6.14
CA PHE A 78 6.82 -5.16 -5.17
C PHE A 78 7.15 -6.47 -4.45
N ASP A 79 7.88 -7.36 -5.12
CA ASP A 79 8.33 -8.62 -4.52
C ASP A 79 9.35 -8.40 -3.41
N ASN A 80 10.34 -7.54 -3.65
CA ASN A 80 11.35 -7.19 -2.64
C ASN A 80 10.75 -6.37 -1.50
N ILE A 81 9.84 -5.42 -1.79
CA ILE A 81 9.10 -4.69 -0.75
C ILE A 81 8.30 -5.66 0.12
N ALA A 82 7.56 -6.59 -0.50
CA ALA A 82 6.80 -7.58 0.23
C ALA A 82 7.70 -8.49 1.07
N HIS A 83 8.89 -8.86 0.57
CA HIS A 83 9.86 -9.63 1.35
C HIS A 83 10.32 -8.88 2.60
N VAL A 84 10.70 -7.60 2.47
CA VAL A 84 11.12 -6.78 3.62
C VAL A 84 9.97 -6.62 4.62
N ILE A 85 8.73 -6.41 4.17
CA ILE A 85 7.57 -6.28 5.05
C ILE A 85 7.22 -7.60 5.72
N ASP A 86 7.39 -8.74 5.05
CA ASP A 86 7.22 -10.06 5.66
C ASP A 86 8.20 -10.24 6.83
N ARG A 87 9.50 -10.02 6.58
CA ARG A 87 10.52 -10.04 7.62
C ARG A 87 10.26 -9.02 8.74
N PHE A 88 9.76 -7.83 8.38
CA PHE A 88 9.35 -6.81 9.36
C PHE A 88 8.27 -7.35 10.31
N THR A 89 7.26 -8.06 9.79
CA THR A 89 6.20 -8.64 10.63
C THR A 89 6.74 -9.65 11.65
N GLU A 90 7.77 -10.41 11.29
CA GLU A 90 8.45 -11.31 12.21
C GLU A 90 9.22 -10.54 13.29
N VAL A 91 9.97 -9.50 12.91
CA VAL A 91 10.75 -8.66 13.85
C VAL A 91 9.84 -7.99 14.89
N VAL A 92 8.64 -7.57 14.50
CA VAL A 92 7.68 -6.94 15.45
C VAL A 92 6.78 -7.94 16.15
N GLY A 93 6.95 -9.25 15.89
CA GLY A 93 6.18 -10.32 16.56
C GLY A 93 4.73 -10.39 16.09
N PHE A 94 4.48 -10.20 14.81
CA PHE A 94 3.17 -10.36 14.17
C PHE A 94 3.05 -11.74 13.52
N ASP A 95 2.87 -12.80 14.32
CA ASP A 95 2.72 -14.17 13.80
C ASP A 95 1.43 -14.35 13.00
N ARG A 96 0.32 -13.80 13.51
CA ARG A 96 -0.98 -13.77 12.85
C ARG A 96 -1.58 -12.39 12.97
N PHE A 97 -2.15 -11.86 11.86
CA PHE A 97 -2.66 -10.50 11.81
C PHE A 97 -3.76 -10.31 10.76
N ALA A 98 -4.64 -9.35 11.00
CA ALA A 98 -5.43 -8.76 9.93
C ALA A 98 -4.56 -7.77 9.17
N VAL A 99 -4.74 -7.69 7.85
CA VAL A 99 -4.02 -6.74 7.01
C VAL A 99 -4.98 -5.74 6.39
N TYR A 100 -4.68 -4.46 6.58
CA TYR A 100 -5.31 -3.35 5.87
C TYR A 100 -4.36 -2.92 4.76
N VAL A 101 -4.85 -2.92 3.54
CA VAL A 101 -4.08 -2.59 2.35
C VAL A 101 -4.70 -1.41 1.62
N PHE A 102 -3.84 -0.49 1.16
CA PHE A 102 -4.20 0.64 0.33
C PHE A 102 -3.20 0.75 -0.83
N ASP A 103 -3.67 0.90 -2.07
CA ASP A 103 -2.85 1.14 -3.26
C ASP A 103 -1.64 0.17 -3.34
N TYR A 104 -0.37 0.61 -3.24
CA TYR A 104 0.84 -0.25 -3.21
C TYR A 104 0.89 -1.21 -2.02
N GLY A 105 0.17 -0.89 -0.94
CA GLY A 105 -0.03 -1.82 0.16
C GLY A 105 -0.78 -3.09 -0.24
N ALA A 106 -1.63 -3.02 -1.29
CA ALA A 106 -2.38 -4.18 -1.76
C ALA A 106 -1.48 -5.26 -2.38
N PRO A 107 -0.68 -5.00 -3.41
CA PRO A 107 0.23 -6.00 -3.95
C PRO A 107 1.25 -6.48 -2.92
N THR A 108 1.63 -5.65 -1.94
CA THR A 108 2.49 -6.04 -0.83
C THR A 108 1.76 -7.02 0.09
N GLY A 109 0.59 -6.66 0.62
CA GLY A 109 -0.18 -7.48 1.55
C GLY A 109 -0.73 -8.77 0.92
N PHE A 110 -1.12 -8.73 -0.36
CA PHE A 110 -1.58 -9.93 -1.06
C PHE A 110 -0.45 -10.92 -1.34
N ARG A 111 0.80 -10.46 -1.57
CA ARG A 111 1.96 -11.36 -1.62
C ARG A 111 2.20 -12.05 -0.28
N LEU A 112 2.08 -11.32 0.83
CA LEU A 112 2.16 -11.94 2.17
C LEU A 112 1.08 -13.00 2.35
N ALA A 113 -0.15 -12.69 1.93
CA ALA A 113 -1.29 -13.60 2.04
C ALA A 113 -1.11 -14.88 1.22
N VAL A 114 -0.57 -14.78 0.01
CA VAL A 114 -0.27 -15.94 -0.84
C VAL A 114 0.87 -16.77 -0.27
N ARG A 115 1.91 -16.13 0.27
CA ARG A 115 3.08 -16.83 0.84
C ARG A 115 2.78 -17.51 2.16
N HIS A 116 1.98 -16.87 3.01
CA HIS A 116 1.69 -17.28 4.39
C HIS A 116 0.20 -17.19 4.71
N PRO A 117 -0.64 -18.00 4.03
CA PRO A 117 -2.10 -17.90 4.17
C PRO A 117 -2.59 -18.13 5.60
N GLU A 118 -1.87 -18.93 6.38
CA GLU A 118 -2.17 -19.24 7.79
C GLU A 118 -1.98 -18.05 8.73
N ARG A 119 -1.19 -17.05 8.33
CA ARG A 119 -0.92 -15.85 9.13
C ARG A 119 -2.00 -14.78 8.97
N ILE A 120 -2.77 -14.79 7.88
CA ILE A 120 -3.76 -13.76 7.57
C ILE A 120 -5.11 -14.10 8.20
N THR A 121 -5.56 -13.28 9.14
CA THR A 121 -6.83 -13.48 9.85
C THR A 121 -8.01 -12.76 9.20
N ALA A 122 -7.76 -11.64 8.52
CA ALA A 122 -8.75 -10.88 7.75
C ALA A 122 -8.03 -9.91 6.79
N ILE A 123 -8.74 -9.42 5.79
CA ILE A 123 -8.26 -8.42 4.84
C ILE A 123 -9.23 -7.24 4.82
N ILE A 124 -8.71 -6.03 4.95
CA ILE A 124 -9.41 -4.79 4.65
C ILE A 124 -8.70 -4.17 3.43
N SER A 125 -9.40 -4.08 2.30
CA SER A 125 -8.87 -3.50 1.07
C SER A 125 -9.53 -2.15 0.80
N GLN A 126 -8.78 -1.07 1.01
CA GLN A 126 -9.19 0.27 0.59
C GLN A 126 -8.49 0.59 -0.73
N ASN A 127 -9.26 0.69 -1.82
CA ASN A 127 -8.71 0.94 -3.17
C ASN A 127 -7.50 0.03 -3.51
N GLY A 128 -7.44 -1.14 -2.88
CA GLY A 128 -6.40 -2.15 -3.06
C GLY A 128 -6.84 -3.17 -4.09
N ASN A 129 -6.41 -2.98 -5.34
CA ASN A 129 -6.92 -3.71 -6.48
C ASN A 129 -6.26 -5.09 -6.67
N ALA A 130 -7.05 -6.09 -7.09
CA ALA A 130 -6.62 -7.43 -7.44
C ALA A 130 -7.32 -7.96 -8.71
N TYR A 131 -7.91 -7.07 -9.51
CA TYR A 131 -8.73 -7.41 -10.68
C TYR A 131 -8.49 -6.41 -11.81
N GLU A 132 -8.44 -6.90 -13.05
CA GLU A 132 -8.22 -6.03 -14.21
C GLU A 132 -9.34 -5.00 -14.39
N GLU A 133 -10.57 -5.35 -14.02
CA GLU A 133 -11.74 -4.47 -14.09
C GLU A 133 -11.62 -3.21 -13.21
N GLY A 134 -10.73 -3.25 -12.22
CA GLY A 134 -10.43 -2.09 -11.40
C GLY A 134 -9.46 -1.10 -12.04
N LEU A 135 -8.81 -1.44 -13.15
CA LEU A 135 -7.82 -0.58 -13.78
C LEU A 135 -8.46 0.35 -14.82
N SER A 136 -8.30 1.65 -14.62
CA SER A 136 -8.86 2.69 -15.48
C SER A 136 -7.98 3.03 -16.69
N ASP A 137 -8.48 3.96 -17.51
CA ASP A 137 -7.70 4.63 -18.55
C ASP A 137 -6.55 5.50 -18.01
N GLY A 138 -6.59 5.89 -16.75
CA GLY A 138 -5.48 6.58 -16.06
C GLY A 138 -4.17 5.81 -16.08
N TRP A 139 -4.24 4.49 -16.29
CA TRP A 139 -3.06 3.63 -16.43
C TRP A 139 -2.40 3.67 -17.81
N LYS A 140 -2.97 4.36 -18.80
CA LYS A 140 -2.42 4.40 -20.18
C LYS A 140 -0.94 4.78 -20.26
N PRO A 141 -0.44 5.84 -19.58
CA PRO A 141 0.99 6.18 -19.62
C PRO A 141 1.88 5.09 -19.01
N ILE A 142 1.43 4.48 -17.91
CA ILE A 142 2.16 3.40 -17.24
C ILE A 142 2.18 2.15 -18.12
N ARG A 143 1.06 1.78 -18.73
CA ARG A 143 0.96 0.67 -19.70
C ARG A 143 1.84 0.90 -20.94
N ALA A 144 1.93 2.14 -21.42
CA ALA A 144 2.82 2.49 -22.54
C ALA A 144 4.30 2.25 -22.17
N TYR A 145 4.68 2.58 -20.94
CA TYR A 145 6.02 2.27 -20.41
C TYR A 145 6.26 0.76 -20.31
N TRP A 146 5.28 -0.04 -19.86
CA TRP A 146 5.42 -1.50 -19.81
C TRP A 146 5.61 -2.14 -21.18
N GLN A 147 4.90 -1.62 -22.19
CA GLN A 147 4.97 -2.12 -23.57
C GLN A 147 6.28 -1.72 -24.26
N ASN A 148 6.77 -0.52 -23.98
CA ASN A 148 8.01 0.02 -24.51
C ASN A 148 8.76 0.77 -23.40
N PRO A 149 9.69 0.11 -22.68
CA PRO A 149 10.44 0.71 -21.57
C PRO A 149 11.55 1.66 -22.06
N SER A 150 11.20 2.59 -22.95
CA SER A 150 12.10 3.61 -23.43
C SER A 150 12.34 4.71 -22.38
N PRO A 151 13.51 5.43 -22.45
CA PRO A 151 13.74 6.60 -21.59
C PRO A 151 12.64 7.66 -21.70
N ALA A 152 12.07 7.87 -22.88
CA ALA A 152 11.00 8.84 -23.09
C ALA A 152 9.71 8.45 -22.35
N ASN A 153 9.30 7.18 -22.43
CA ASN A 153 8.12 6.70 -21.71
C ASN A 153 8.34 6.70 -20.18
N ARG A 154 9.56 6.39 -19.72
CA ARG A 154 9.91 6.50 -18.30
C ARG A 154 9.81 7.95 -17.83
N GLU A 155 10.40 8.89 -18.60
CA GLU A 155 10.38 10.31 -18.25
C GLU A 155 8.96 10.89 -18.19
N ALA A 156 8.07 10.45 -19.07
CA ALA A 156 6.67 10.88 -19.08
C ALA A 156 5.93 10.54 -17.75
N LEU A 157 6.37 9.51 -17.03
CA LEU A 157 5.76 9.11 -15.75
C LEU A 157 6.09 10.08 -14.60
N ARG A 158 7.10 10.97 -14.75
CA ARG A 158 7.40 11.99 -13.74
C ARG A 158 6.23 12.95 -13.50
N ALA A 159 5.32 13.05 -14.46
CA ALA A 159 4.09 13.84 -14.28
C ALA A 159 3.23 13.37 -13.09
N PHE A 160 3.34 12.09 -12.70
CA PHE A 160 2.66 11.57 -11.50
C PHE A 160 3.31 12.01 -10.17
N LEU A 161 4.53 12.55 -10.21
CA LEU A 161 5.36 12.83 -9.03
C LEU A 161 5.37 14.31 -8.65
N THR A 162 4.58 15.14 -9.35
CA THR A 162 4.57 16.58 -9.12
C THR A 162 3.66 16.96 -7.94
N PRO A 163 3.94 18.08 -7.23
CA PRO A 163 3.06 18.58 -6.17
C PRO A 163 1.63 18.83 -6.64
N GLU A 164 1.45 19.28 -7.89
CA GLU A 164 0.14 19.51 -8.50
C GLU A 164 -0.63 18.22 -8.65
N THR A 165 0.03 17.14 -9.07
CA THR A 165 -0.60 15.82 -9.18
C THR A 165 -0.92 15.25 -7.81
N THR A 166 -0.04 15.42 -6.82
CA THR A 166 -0.33 15.05 -5.42
C THR A 166 -1.57 15.77 -4.91
N HIS A 167 -1.64 17.09 -5.10
CA HIS A 167 -2.82 17.88 -4.71
C HIS A 167 -4.09 17.38 -5.41
N TRP A 168 -4.00 17.11 -6.70
CA TRP A 168 -5.12 16.59 -7.48
C TRP A 168 -5.58 15.22 -6.96
N GLN A 169 -4.68 14.31 -6.60
CA GLN A 169 -5.03 13.00 -6.02
C GLN A 169 -5.79 13.13 -4.70
N TYR A 170 -5.46 14.13 -3.88
CA TYR A 170 -6.16 14.38 -2.62
C TYR A 170 -7.53 15.01 -2.78
N THR A 171 -7.75 15.78 -3.85
CA THR A 171 -8.95 16.62 -4.02
C THR A 171 -9.88 16.16 -5.12
N HIS A 172 -9.41 15.30 -6.06
CA HIS A 172 -10.22 14.83 -7.17
C HIS A 172 -11.41 13.98 -6.68
N GLY A 173 -12.61 14.35 -7.12
CA GLY A 173 -13.84 13.63 -6.77
C GLY A 173 -14.34 13.86 -5.33
N VAL A 174 -13.67 14.70 -4.55
CA VAL A 174 -14.10 15.10 -3.20
C VAL A 174 -15.20 16.15 -3.30
N THR A 175 -16.27 15.97 -2.52
CA THR A 175 -17.43 16.92 -2.53
C THR A 175 -17.07 18.26 -1.88
N ASP A 176 -16.29 18.22 -0.80
CA ASP A 176 -15.84 19.40 -0.06
C ASP A 176 -14.32 19.36 0.11
N SER A 177 -13.60 20.08 -0.73
CA SER A 177 -12.14 20.15 -0.66
C SER A 177 -11.62 20.84 0.60
N ALA A 178 -12.44 21.68 1.26
CA ALA A 178 -12.05 22.32 2.52
C ALA A 178 -11.95 21.31 3.69
N ALA A 179 -12.57 20.14 3.57
CA ALA A 179 -12.45 19.05 4.54
C ALA A 179 -11.15 18.24 4.39
N VAL A 180 -10.39 18.45 3.32
CA VAL A 180 -9.12 17.74 3.07
C VAL A 180 -7.98 18.49 3.75
N SER A 181 -7.40 17.85 4.79
CA SER A 181 -6.22 18.43 5.46
C SER A 181 -5.04 18.55 4.49
N PRO A 182 -4.38 19.72 4.44
CA PRO A 182 -3.17 19.92 3.62
C PRO A 182 -1.95 19.15 4.17
N ASP A 183 -1.98 18.71 5.43
CA ASP A 183 -0.83 18.10 6.09
C ASP A 183 -0.37 16.82 5.40
N GLY A 184 -1.33 15.99 4.96
CA GLY A 184 -1.04 14.73 4.27
C GLY A 184 -0.27 14.97 2.98
N GLN A 185 -0.82 15.79 2.09
CA GLN A 185 -0.18 16.12 0.80
C GLN A 185 1.16 16.84 0.95
N ASN A 186 1.29 17.69 1.98
CA ASN A 186 2.55 18.37 2.24
C ASN A 186 3.65 17.42 2.68
N LEU A 187 3.32 16.41 3.52
CA LEU A 187 4.24 15.34 3.91
C LEU A 187 4.61 14.45 2.71
N ASP A 188 3.65 14.11 1.87
CA ASP A 188 3.91 13.31 0.66
C ASP A 188 4.87 14.05 -0.27
N ASN A 189 4.62 15.35 -0.55
CA ASN A 189 5.51 16.16 -1.35
C ASN A 189 6.92 16.30 -0.73
N PHE A 190 7.00 16.43 0.59
CA PHE A 190 8.27 16.46 1.30
C PHE A 190 9.07 15.16 1.09
N TYR A 191 8.41 14.00 1.17
CA TYR A 191 9.07 12.72 0.97
C TYR A 191 9.40 12.44 -0.50
N LEU A 192 8.54 12.83 -1.43
CA LEU A 192 8.82 12.72 -2.87
C LEU A 192 9.97 13.62 -3.33
N ALA A 193 10.21 14.74 -2.64
CA ALA A 193 11.32 15.65 -2.94
C ALA A 193 12.69 15.13 -2.46
N ARG A 194 12.75 14.00 -1.76
CA ARG A 194 14.04 13.41 -1.35
C ARG A 194 14.87 13.01 -2.58
N PRO A 195 16.19 13.27 -2.58
CA PRO A 195 17.05 12.87 -3.70
C PRO A 195 16.91 11.38 -4.05
N GLY A 196 16.54 11.07 -5.28
CA GLY A 196 16.34 9.71 -5.78
C GLY A 196 14.97 9.08 -5.50
N ALA A 197 14.08 9.75 -4.76
CA ALA A 197 12.73 9.22 -4.52
C ALA A 197 11.94 9.08 -5.83
N ASP A 198 12.10 10.02 -6.75
CA ASP A 198 11.53 9.99 -8.08
C ASP A 198 11.93 8.73 -8.86
N GLU A 199 13.22 8.37 -8.87
CA GLU A 199 13.71 7.16 -9.53
C GLU A 199 13.15 5.88 -8.91
N VAL A 200 12.98 5.85 -7.58
CA VAL A 200 12.32 4.73 -6.86
C VAL A 200 10.88 4.56 -7.35
N GLN A 201 10.14 5.67 -7.46
CA GLN A 201 8.75 5.60 -7.94
C GLN A 201 8.66 5.16 -9.40
N LEU A 202 9.57 5.64 -10.25
CA LEU A 202 9.62 5.21 -11.65
C LEU A 202 9.94 3.71 -11.80
N ASP A 203 10.77 3.15 -10.93
CA ASP A 203 11.03 1.71 -10.90
C ASP A 203 9.76 0.95 -10.48
N LEU A 204 9.04 1.42 -9.46
CA LEU A 204 7.79 0.81 -9.00
C LEU A 204 6.66 0.93 -10.04
N PHE A 205 6.54 2.05 -10.77
CA PHE A 205 5.61 2.13 -11.90
C PHE A 205 5.95 1.09 -12.97
N GLY A 206 7.23 0.87 -13.24
CA GLY A 206 7.70 -0.16 -14.18
C GLY A 206 7.38 -1.58 -13.70
N ASP A 207 7.60 -1.85 -12.42
CA ASP A 207 7.39 -3.18 -11.82
C ASP A 207 5.90 -3.47 -11.55
N TYR A 208 5.01 -2.47 -11.58
CA TYR A 208 3.59 -2.69 -11.25
C TYR A 208 2.92 -3.73 -12.16
N LYS A 209 3.42 -3.94 -13.38
CA LYS A 209 2.96 -5.02 -14.27
C LYS A 209 3.02 -6.40 -13.60
N SER A 210 4.03 -6.65 -12.77
CA SER A 210 4.18 -7.90 -12.02
C SER A 210 3.01 -8.16 -11.06
N ASN A 211 2.33 -7.10 -10.60
CA ASN A 211 1.15 -7.22 -9.75
C ASN A 211 -0.05 -7.73 -10.55
N ILE A 212 -0.23 -7.22 -11.79
CA ILE A 212 -1.31 -7.66 -12.67
C ILE A 212 -1.10 -9.12 -13.07
N GLU A 213 0.13 -9.52 -13.36
CA GLU A 213 0.49 -10.92 -13.64
C GLU A 213 0.17 -11.86 -12.47
N LEU A 214 0.18 -11.33 -11.23
CA LEU A 214 -0.15 -12.08 -10.01
C LEU A 214 -1.64 -12.01 -9.60
N TYR A 215 -2.48 -11.22 -10.27
CA TYR A 215 -3.92 -11.17 -9.94
C TYR A 215 -4.58 -12.56 -9.92
N PRO A 216 -4.32 -13.48 -10.86
CA PRO A 216 -4.87 -14.83 -10.79
C PRO A 216 -4.48 -15.57 -9.51
N SER A 217 -3.25 -15.40 -9.02
CA SER A 217 -2.76 -16.02 -7.78
C SER A 217 -3.43 -15.41 -6.54
N PHE A 218 -3.63 -14.08 -6.53
CA PHE A 218 -4.36 -13.40 -5.45
C PHE A 218 -5.81 -13.86 -5.40
N GLN A 219 -6.48 -13.94 -6.56
CA GLN A 219 -7.85 -14.41 -6.68
C GLN A 219 -7.98 -15.88 -6.25
N GLU A 220 -7.00 -16.74 -6.61
CA GLU A 220 -6.97 -18.12 -6.14
C GLU A 220 -6.83 -18.22 -4.63
N TYR A 221 -5.98 -17.39 -4.01
CA TYR A 221 -5.89 -17.28 -2.56
C TYR A 221 -7.25 -16.93 -1.94
N PHE A 222 -7.98 -15.94 -2.47
CA PHE A 222 -9.29 -15.55 -1.94
C PHE A 222 -10.31 -16.69 -2.06
N ARG A 223 -10.32 -17.44 -3.16
CA ARG A 223 -11.22 -18.60 -3.36
C ARG A 223 -10.92 -19.76 -2.42
N THR A 224 -9.63 -20.05 -2.24
CA THR A 224 -9.19 -21.22 -1.49
C THR A 224 -9.25 -20.98 0.01
N HIS A 225 -8.72 -19.85 0.48
CA HIS A 225 -8.60 -19.56 1.92
C HIS A 225 -9.78 -18.79 2.49
N LYS A 226 -10.54 -18.07 1.65
CA LYS A 226 -11.79 -17.37 2.01
C LYS A 226 -11.65 -16.51 3.26
N PRO A 227 -10.61 -15.64 3.36
CA PRO A 227 -10.47 -14.79 4.52
C PRO A 227 -11.68 -13.87 4.67
N PRO A 228 -12.09 -13.49 5.90
CA PRO A 228 -12.96 -12.35 6.08
C PRO A 228 -12.39 -11.15 5.32
N LEU A 229 -13.17 -10.56 4.41
CA LEU A 229 -12.71 -9.48 3.54
C LEU A 229 -13.71 -8.33 3.53
N LEU A 230 -13.23 -7.13 3.80
CA LEU A 230 -13.94 -5.88 3.64
C LEU A 230 -13.29 -5.06 2.53
N ALA A 231 -14.03 -4.75 1.46
CA ALA A 231 -13.60 -3.79 0.44
C ALA A 231 -14.23 -2.42 0.74
N VAL A 232 -13.39 -1.39 0.90
CA VAL A 232 -13.77 0.01 1.06
C VAL A 232 -13.20 0.77 -0.14
N TRP A 233 -14.02 1.59 -0.80
CA TRP A 233 -13.59 2.15 -2.09
C TRP A 233 -14.06 3.57 -2.30
N GLY A 234 -13.17 4.42 -2.80
CA GLY A 234 -13.52 5.73 -3.29
C GLY A 234 -14.35 5.62 -4.57
N LYS A 235 -15.59 6.11 -4.54
CA LYS A 235 -16.50 6.05 -5.69
C LYS A 235 -15.94 6.74 -6.94
N ASN A 236 -15.18 7.80 -6.73
CA ASN A 236 -14.64 8.66 -7.78
C ASN A 236 -13.13 8.45 -7.99
N ASP A 237 -12.57 7.32 -7.54
CA ASP A 237 -11.15 7.02 -7.76
C ASP A 237 -10.86 6.94 -9.26
N PRO A 238 -9.92 7.77 -9.78
CA PRO A 238 -9.62 7.81 -11.21
C PRO A 238 -8.66 6.71 -11.67
N PHE A 239 -8.02 5.99 -10.74
CA PHE A 239 -7.06 4.92 -11.05
C PHE A 239 -7.63 3.54 -10.79
N PHE A 240 -8.16 3.32 -9.58
CA PHE A 240 -8.76 2.06 -9.18
C PHE A 240 -10.29 2.19 -9.11
N LEU A 241 -10.94 1.81 -10.20
CA LEU A 241 -12.38 1.97 -10.36
C LEU A 241 -13.20 1.06 -9.42
N PRO A 242 -14.42 1.46 -9.02
CA PRO A 242 -15.33 0.65 -8.20
C PRO A 242 -15.57 -0.79 -8.71
N PRO A 243 -15.56 -1.11 -10.01
CA PRO A 243 -15.63 -2.49 -10.48
C PRO A 243 -14.56 -3.42 -9.89
N GLY A 244 -13.38 -2.89 -9.50
CA GLY A 244 -12.35 -3.65 -8.77
C GLY A 244 -12.83 -4.09 -7.39
N ALA A 245 -13.56 -3.23 -6.66
CA ALA A 245 -14.18 -3.60 -5.38
C ALA A 245 -15.32 -4.61 -5.57
N GLU A 246 -16.17 -4.40 -6.58
CA GLU A 246 -17.28 -5.31 -6.90
C GLU A 246 -16.80 -6.72 -7.27
N ALA A 247 -15.62 -6.81 -7.90
CA ALA A 247 -15.04 -8.08 -8.30
C ALA A 247 -14.73 -9.00 -7.11
N PHE A 248 -14.40 -8.46 -5.93
CA PHE A 248 -14.24 -9.26 -4.71
C PHE A 248 -15.51 -10.01 -4.29
N LYS A 249 -16.70 -9.58 -4.73
CA LYS A 249 -17.96 -10.29 -4.42
C LYS A 249 -18.09 -11.64 -5.14
N ARG A 250 -17.31 -11.85 -6.20
CA ARG A 250 -17.31 -13.13 -6.94
C ARG A 250 -16.63 -14.24 -6.14
N GLU A 251 -15.81 -13.88 -5.17
CA GLU A 251 -15.08 -14.83 -4.38
C GLU A 251 -15.96 -15.38 -3.24
N PRO A 252 -16.00 -16.71 -3.02
CA PRO A 252 -16.83 -17.30 -1.99
C PRO A 252 -16.37 -16.85 -0.60
N ARG A 253 -17.32 -16.35 0.21
CA ARG A 253 -17.05 -15.87 1.58
C ARG A 253 -17.26 -17.00 2.58
N ARG A 254 -16.49 -17.01 3.69
CA ARG A 254 -16.93 -17.69 4.90
C ARG A 254 -18.10 -16.90 5.47
N ILE A 255 -19.29 -17.52 5.46
CA ILE A 255 -20.43 -17.01 6.24
C ILE A 255 -20.14 -17.47 7.67
N GLY A 256 -19.72 -16.55 8.55
CA GLY A 256 -19.60 -16.77 9.98
C GLY A 256 -20.91 -16.55 10.67
#